data_bd9d3a7ef99971c16108cec9e9cd77c2
#
_entry.id   bd9d3a7ef99971c16108cec9e9cd77c2
#
_cell.length_a   1.000
_cell.length_b   1.000
_cell.length_c   1.000
_cell.angle_alpha   90.00
_cell.angle_beta   90.00
_cell.angle_gamma   90.00
#
_symmetry.space_group_name_H-M   'P 1'
#
loop_
_entity.id
_entity.type
_entity.pdbx_description
1 polymer ?
#
loop_
_entity_poly.entity_id
_entity_poly.type
_entity_poly.pdbx_seq_one_letter_code
_entity_poly.pdbx_strand_id
1 'polypeptide(L)'
;MVFDEIDADDNVRAVVMTGSGRGFCAGADLSGGGGTFNDGSLSTDSQSTFRRDGGGTVTLRMFKCNKPIIGAINGPAVGIGATMTLAMDMRLISSSAKMGFVFTRRGIVPEACSSWFLPRIVGIAQAQEWVMTGRVFDAAEALRGGLVRSIHEPDDLLPAAYALAKEIVDNAAPVSVALARQMMWRMLGASHPMDAHRVDSRGIQIRGRSKDVQEGVMSFLEKRPAVFTERVTTDLPDIFPEWEEPEFF
;
A
#
# COMPACT_ATOMS: atom_id res chain seq x y z
N MET A 1 4.78 13.28 9.02
CA MET A 1 4.35 11.86 9.30
C MET A 1 5.53 10.93 9.02
N VAL A 2 5.58 9.75 9.62
CA VAL A 2 6.69 8.78 9.38
C VAL A 2 6.97 8.52 7.89
N PHE A 3 5.95 8.49 7.04
CA PHE A 3 6.14 8.33 5.59
C PHE A 3 6.79 9.54 4.89
N ASP A 4 6.82 10.72 5.50
CA ASP A 4 7.56 11.87 4.97
C ASP A 4 9.06 11.70 5.24
N GLU A 5 9.39 11.20 6.43
CA GLU A 5 10.76 10.86 6.82
C GLU A 5 11.30 9.70 5.96
N ILE A 6 10.49 8.66 5.73
CA ILE A 6 10.81 7.53 4.85
C ILE A 6 11.13 7.99 3.42
N ASP A 7 10.30 8.85 2.86
CA ASP A 7 10.52 9.35 1.48
C ASP A 7 11.73 10.27 1.38
N ALA A 8 12.05 11.02 2.45
CA ALA A 8 13.19 11.93 2.50
C ALA A 8 14.55 11.24 2.75
N ASP A 9 14.56 9.97 3.15
CA ASP A 9 15.79 9.22 3.44
C ASP A 9 16.09 8.19 2.34
N ASP A 10 17.15 8.42 1.57
CA ASP A 10 17.60 7.50 0.52
C ASP A 10 18.22 6.20 1.05
N ASN A 11 18.57 6.12 2.33
CA ASN A 11 18.99 4.87 2.95
C ASN A 11 17.81 3.91 3.17
N VAL A 12 16.60 4.43 3.25
CA VAL A 12 15.38 3.61 3.28
C VAL A 12 15.03 3.20 1.84
N ARG A 13 15.13 1.91 1.55
CA ARG A 13 14.91 1.32 0.23
C ARG A 13 13.58 0.55 0.13
N ALA A 14 13.09 0.05 1.24
CA ALA A 14 11.81 -0.64 1.40
C ALA A 14 11.30 -0.51 2.84
N VAL A 15 10.01 -0.65 3.04
CA VAL A 15 9.34 -0.58 4.33
C VAL A 15 8.70 -1.93 4.64
N VAL A 16 8.95 -2.46 5.83
CA VAL A 16 8.22 -3.60 6.39
C VAL A 16 7.35 -3.08 7.53
N MET A 17 6.03 -3.21 7.40
CA MET A 17 5.06 -2.77 8.40
C MET A 17 4.46 -3.98 9.12
N THR A 18 4.57 -4.01 10.44
CA THR A 18 4.03 -5.08 11.29
C THR A 18 3.45 -4.53 12.59
N GLY A 19 2.69 -5.35 13.32
CA GLY A 19 2.16 -4.98 14.62
C GLY A 19 3.10 -5.33 15.78
N SER A 20 3.04 -4.55 16.84
CA SER A 20 3.74 -4.87 18.10
C SER A 20 2.96 -5.88 18.92
N GLY A 21 3.63 -6.92 19.43
CA GLY A 21 3.00 -7.96 20.25
C GLY A 21 2.10 -8.91 19.46
N ARG A 22 0.95 -9.28 20.00
CA ARG A 22 0.08 -10.36 19.48
C ARG A 22 -0.83 -9.96 18.32
N GLY A 23 -1.01 -8.67 18.04
CA GLY A 23 -1.94 -8.18 17.03
C GLY A 23 -1.26 -7.28 16.03
N PHE A 24 -1.81 -7.23 14.81
CA PHE A 24 -1.39 -6.24 13.84
C PHE A 24 -2.06 -4.88 14.13
N CYS A 25 -3.38 -4.84 14.07
CA CYS A 25 -4.19 -3.68 14.46
C CYS A 25 -5.65 -4.11 14.61
N ALA A 26 -6.21 -3.97 15.82
CA ALA A 26 -7.55 -4.45 16.13
C ALA A 26 -8.68 -3.47 15.73
N GLY A 27 -8.36 -2.34 15.11
CA GLY A 27 -9.35 -1.33 14.72
C GLY A 27 -9.45 -0.16 15.68
N ALA A 28 -10.57 0.56 15.60
CA ALA A 28 -10.85 1.68 16.50
C ALA A 28 -11.04 1.22 17.94
N ASP A 29 -10.64 2.07 18.89
CA ASP A 29 -10.95 1.88 20.30
C ASP A 29 -12.46 2.11 20.54
N LEU A 30 -13.16 1.04 20.93
CA LEU A 30 -14.59 1.06 21.18
C LEU A 30 -14.94 1.36 22.66
N SER A 31 -13.98 1.74 23.48
CA SER A 31 -14.22 2.10 24.90
C SER A 31 -15.20 3.26 25.09
N GLY A 32 -15.37 4.12 24.08
CA GLY A 32 -16.38 5.19 24.03
C GLY A 32 -17.83 4.71 23.83
N GLY A 33 -18.05 3.39 23.72
CA GLY A 33 -19.39 2.79 23.56
C GLY A 33 -20.09 3.24 22.28
N GLY A 34 -21.40 3.45 22.32
CA GLY A 34 -22.20 3.85 21.16
C GLY A 34 -21.86 5.22 20.55
N GLY A 35 -21.10 6.05 21.27
CA GLY A 35 -20.61 7.35 20.81
C GLY A 35 -19.29 7.31 20.04
N THR A 36 -18.62 6.16 19.91
CA THR A 36 -17.25 6.05 19.36
C THR A 36 -17.09 6.69 17.99
N PHE A 37 -18.09 6.61 17.13
CA PHE A 37 -18.03 7.16 15.77
C PHE A 37 -18.82 8.47 15.60
N ASN A 38 -19.37 9.01 16.70
CA ASN A 38 -20.10 10.28 16.70
C ASN A 38 -19.24 11.35 17.37
N ASP A 39 -18.47 12.07 16.57
CA ASP A 39 -17.62 13.16 17.09
C ASP A 39 -18.36 14.51 17.24
N GLY A 40 -19.68 14.53 17.00
CA GLY A 40 -20.52 15.72 17.17
C GLY A 40 -20.20 16.87 16.21
N SER A 41 -19.29 16.69 15.26
CA SER A 41 -18.75 17.75 14.41
C SER A 41 -19.52 17.96 13.09
N LEU A 42 -20.58 17.19 12.84
CA LEU A 42 -21.41 17.38 11.64
C LEU A 42 -22.32 18.61 11.84
N SER A 43 -21.85 19.76 11.40
CA SER A 43 -22.74 20.89 11.14
C SER A 43 -23.37 20.68 9.75
N THR A 44 -24.67 20.87 9.68
CA THR A 44 -25.47 20.63 8.47
C THR A 44 -25.37 21.73 7.41
N ASP A 45 -24.57 22.77 7.65
CA ASP A 45 -24.69 24.04 6.92
C ASP A 45 -23.64 24.37 5.87
N SER A 46 -22.64 23.54 5.60
CA SER A 46 -21.71 23.80 4.48
C SER A 46 -21.02 22.54 3.98
N GLN A 47 -20.67 22.52 2.68
CA GLN A 47 -19.88 21.46 2.06
C GLN A 47 -18.49 21.29 2.70
N SER A 48 -18.01 22.28 3.44
CA SER A 48 -16.73 22.26 4.17
C SER A 48 -16.75 21.51 5.50
N THR A 49 -17.87 20.90 5.89
CA THR A 49 -18.07 20.28 7.22
C THR A 49 -17.78 18.79 7.27
N PHE A 50 -17.55 18.13 6.13
CA PHE A 50 -17.14 16.73 6.17
C PHE A 50 -15.68 16.60 6.59
N ARG A 51 -15.46 16.03 7.78
CA ARG A 51 -14.14 15.71 8.27
C ARG A 51 -13.56 14.54 7.50
N ARG A 52 -12.29 14.66 7.08
CA ARG A 52 -11.55 13.54 6.49
C ARG A 52 -11.43 12.41 7.49
N ASP A 53 -11.71 11.18 7.09
CA ASP A 53 -11.39 10.02 7.90
C ASP A 53 -9.88 9.86 8.06
N GLY A 54 -9.43 9.51 9.27
CA GLY A 54 -8.02 9.38 9.58
C GLY A 54 -7.36 8.23 8.79
N GLY A 55 -8.09 7.16 8.55
CA GLY A 55 -7.65 6.02 7.75
C GLY A 55 -7.36 6.41 6.30
N GLY A 56 -8.26 7.21 5.69
CA GLY A 56 -8.07 7.74 4.34
C GLY A 56 -6.84 8.65 4.23
N THR A 57 -6.58 9.46 5.26
CA THR A 57 -5.38 10.30 5.29
C THR A 57 -4.09 9.44 5.29
N VAL A 58 -4.07 8.35 6.07
CA VAL A 58 -2.93 7.43 6.12
C VAL A 58 -2.74 6.68 4.79
N THR A 59 -3.82 6.08 4.27
CA THR A 59 -3.74 5.28 3.04
C THR A 59 -3.40 6.09 1.81
N LEU A 60 -3.89 7.33 1.70
CA LEU A 60 -3.50 8.24 0.63
C LEU A 60 -2.03 8.64 0.74
N ARG A 61 -1.50 8.82 1.97
CA ARG A 61 -0.07 9.07 2.14
C ARG A 61 0.79 7.84 1.77
N MET A 62 0.34 6.64 2.11
CA MET A 62 0.97 5.40 1.69
C MET A 62 0.93 5.22 0.16
N PHE A 63 -0.19 5.55 -0.47
CA PHE A 63 -0.33 5.55 -1.93
C PHE A 63 0.71 6.44 -2.62
N LYS A 64 0.98 7.62 -2.07
CA LYS A 64 1.98 8.58 -2.57
C LYS A 64 3.43 8.21 -2.25
N CYS A 65 3.67 7.25 -1.35
CA CYS A 65 5.02 6.85 -0.96
C CYS A 65 5.82 6.35 -2.18
N ASN A 66 7.09 6.72 -2.26
CA ASN A 66 8.00 6.31 -3.32
C ASN A 66 8.80 5.04 -2.98
N LYS A 67 8.61 4.51 -1.79
CA LYS A 67 9.28 3.29 -1.34
C LYS A 67 8.28 2.12 -1.31
N PRO A 68 8.68 0.89 -1.67
CA PRO A 68 7.84 -0.29 -1.51
C PRO A 68 7.43 -0.51 -0.07
N ILE A 69 6.16 -0.87 0.16
CA ILE A 69 5.60 -1.14 1.48
C ILE A 69 5.13 -2.58 1.53
N ILE A 70 5.71 -3.37 2.43
CA ILE A 70 5.40 -4.77 2.66
C ILE A 70 4.68 -4.90 4.00
N GLY A 71 3.45 -5.40 4.00
CA GLY A 71 2.71 -5.73 5.21
C GLY A 71 3.07 -7.13 5.70
N ALA A 72 3.56 -7.23 6.94
CA ALA A 72 3.75 -8.47 7.67
C ALA A 72 2.67 -8.56 8.76
N ILE A 73 1.53 -9.17 8.41
CA ILE A 73 0.32 -9.18 9.25
C ILE A 73 0.47 -10.29 10.29
N ASN A 74 0.98 -9.94 11.47
CA ASN A 74 1.39 -10.87 12.52
C ASN A 74 0.23 -11.39 13.41
N GLY A 75 -0.94 -10.80 13.34
CA GLY A 75 -2.08 -11.17 14.18
C GLY A 75 -3.37 -10.50 13.70
N PRO A 76 -4.38 -10.36 14.58
CA PRO A 76 -5.65 -9.74 14.21
C PRO A 76 -5.48 -8.39 13.52
N ALA A 77 -6.11 -8.24 12.34
CA ALA A 77 -6.16 -7.05 11.50
C ALA A 77 -7.62 -6.76 11.15
N VAL A 78 -8.28 -5.86 11.89
CA VAL A 78 -9.73 -5.67 11.82
C VAL A 78 -10.07 -4.17 11.68
N GLY A 79 -11.11 -3.84 10.93
CA GLY A 79 -11.47 -2.46 10.66
C GLY A 79 -10.34 -1.73 9.96
N ILE A 80 -9.89 -0.57 10.49
CA ILE A 80 -8.72 0.16 9.96
C ILE A 80 -7.48 -0.71 9.89
N GLY A 81 -7.32 -1.70 10.78
CA GLY A 81 -6.22 -2.65 10.72
C GLY A 81 -6.24 -3.53 9.48
N ALA A 82 -7.40 -3.80 8.89
CA ALA A 82 -7.52 -4.48 7.61
C ALA A 82 -7.42 -3.48 6.45
N THR A 83 -8.16 -2.37 6.51
CA THR A 83 -8.26 -1.42 5.40
C THR A 83 -6.94 -0.70 5.09
N MET A 84 -6.14 -0.32 6.10
CA MET A 84 -4.85 0.31 5.82
C MET A 84 -3.86 -0.62 5.11
N THR A 85 -3.99 -1.96 5.25
CA THR A 85 -3.11 -2.89 4.54
C THR A 85 -3.32 -2.88 3.03
N LEU A 86 -4.44 -2.37 2.56
CA LEU A 86 -4.78 -2.34 1.13
C LEU A 86 -3.91 -1.37 0.34
N ALA A 87 -3.39 -0.32 0.97
CA ALA A 87 -2.46 0.62 0.35
C ALA A 87 -0.99 0.15 0.38
N MET A 88 -0.71 -1.01 0.99
CA MET A 88 0.59 -1.66 0.91
C MET A 88 0.75 -2.42 -0.41
N ASP A 89 1.97 -2.55 -0.90
CA ASP A 89 2.22 -3.17 -2.19
C ASP A 89 2.14 -4.70 -2.12
N MET A 90 2.66 -5.28 -1.05
CA MET A 90 2.65 -6.72 -0.80
C MET A 90 2.21 -7.03 0.63
N ARG A 91 1.47 -8.12 0.82
CA ARG A 91 0.93 -8.54 2.13
C ARG A 91 1.28 -9.99 2.36
N LEU A 92 1.99 -10.25 3.46
CA LEU A 92 2.25 -11.56 4.03
C LEU A 92 1.45 -11.67 5.33
N ILE A 93 1.00 -12.86 5.69
CA ILE A 93 0.15 -13.05 6.86
C ILE A 93 0.63 -14.24 7.71
N SER A 94 0.53 -14.10 9.03
CA SER A 94 0.73 -15.24 9.94
C SER A 94 -0.41 -16.25 9.82
N SER A 95 -0.08 -17.54 9.92
CA SER A 95 -1.07 -18.63 9.96
C SER A 95 -2.10 -18.47 11.08
N SER A 96 -1.72 -17.81 12.17
CA SER A 96 -2.58 -17.50 13.33
C SER A 96 -3.41 -16.23 13.19
N ALA A 97 -3.12 -15.36 12.19
CA ALA A 97 -3.78 -14.09 12.03
C ALA A 97 -5.21 -14.22 11.47
N LYS A 98 -6.02 -13.22 11.77
CA LYS A 98 -7.38 -13.08 11.25
C LYS A 98 -7.58 -11.67 10.72
N MET A 99 -8.35 -11.56 9.65
CA MET A 99 -8.70 -10.27 9.05
C MET A 99 -10.21 -10.06 9.01
N GLY A 100 -10.66 -8.79 8.94
CA GLY A 100 -12.08 -8.52 8.82
C GLY A 100 -12.43 -7.07 8.50
N PHE A 101 -13.33 -6.90 7.53
CA PHE A 101 -13.93 -5.61 7.15
C PHE A 101 -15.26 -5.42 7.88
N VAL A 102 -15.19 -5.29 9.20
CA VAL A 102 -16.33 -5.45 10.14
C VAL A 102 -17.31 -4.26 10.23
N PHE A 103 -17.17 -3.27 9.36
CA PHE A 103 -17.87 -1.99 9.39
C PHE A 103 -19.40 -2.14 9.40
N THR A 104 -19.98 -2.92 8.49
CA THR A 104 -21.42 -3.14 8.37
C THR A 104 -22.03 -3.77 9.62
N ARG A 105 -21.29 -4.63 10.32
CA ARG A 105 -21.71 -5.19 11.61
C ARG A 105 -21.71 -4.18 12.75
N ARG A 106 -21.18 -2.98 12.55
CA ARG A 106 -21.18 -1.86 13.48
C ARG A 106 -22.12 -0.73 13.02
N GLY A 107 -22.86 -0.94 11.92
CA GLY A 107 -23.76 0.08 11.38
C GLY A 107 -23.05 1.24 10.70
N ILE A 108 -21.75 1.09 10.38
CA ILE A 108 -20.94 2.07 9.67
C ILE A 108 -20.50 1.53 8.30
N VAL A 109 -19.90 2.38 7.48
CA VAL A 109 -19.42 2.06 6.14
C VAL A 109 -17.90 1.88 6.14
N PRO A 110 -17.32 1.19 5.12
CA PRO A 110 -15.88 1.11 4.91
C PRO A 110 -15.23 2.49 4.79
N GLU A 111 -14.00 2.62 5.28
CA GLU A 111 -13.18 3.83 5.31
C GLU A 111 -11.78 3.59 4.70
N ALA A 112 -10.84 4.50 4.87
CA ALA A 112 -9.45 4.36 4.43
C ALA A 112 -9.30 4.09 2.92
N CYS A 113 -10.17 4.67 2.09
CA CYS A 113 -10.22 4.43 0.65
C CYS A 113 -10.38 2.94 0.26
N SER A 114 -10.84 2.10 1.20
CA SER A 114 -10.97 0.66 0.96
C SER A 114 -11.98 0.32 -0.14
N SER A 115 -12.99 1.14 -0.37
CA SER A 115 -13.93 1.04 -1.48
C SER A 115 -13.26 1.18 -2.85
N TRP A 116 -12.09 1.84 -2.92
CA TRP A 116 -11.27 1.94 -4.11
C TRP A 116 -10.24 0.79 -4.21
N PHE A 117 -9.51 0.53 -3.11
CA PHE A 117 -8.42 -0.45 -3.11
C PHE A 117 -8.92 -1.90 -3.16
N LEU A 118 -9.85 -2.27 -2.27
CA LEU A 118 -10.22 -3.68 -2.07
C LEU A 118 -10.72 -4.35 -3.36
N PRO A 119 -11.71 -3.79 -4.10
CA PRO A 119 -12.21 -4.44 -5.31
C PRO A 119 -11.16 -4.53 -6.43
N ARG A 120 -10.14 -3.68 -6.41
CA ARG A 120 -9.01 -3.73 -7.35
C ARG A 120 -8.00 -4.82 -7.03
N ILE A 121 -7.91 -5.21 -5.75
CA ILE A 121 -7.00 -6.27 -5.29
C ILE A 121 -7.66 -7.64 -5.44
N VAL A 122 -8.90 -7.81 -4.96
CA VAL A 122 -9.55 -9.13 -4.84
C VAL A 122 -10.71 -9.35 -5.81
N GLY A 123 -11.02 -8.36 -6.63
CA GLY A 123 -12.23 -8.35 -7.47
C GLY A 123 -13.49 -7.97 -6.69
N ILE A 124 -14.50 -7.47 -7.44
CA ILE A 124 -15.71 -6.89 -6.82
C ILE A 124 -16.52 -7.92 -6.03
N ALA A 125 -16.64 -9.16 -6.52
CA ALA A 125 -17.46 -10.18 -5.88
C ALA A 125 -16.93 -10.55 -4.49
N GLN A 126 -15.62 -10.80 -4.37
CA GLN A 126 -14.99 -11.13 -3.09
C GLN A 126 -14.98 -9.92 -2.14
N ALA A 127 -14.76 -8.71 -2.67
CA ALA A 127 -14.82 -7.49 -1.89
C ALA A 127 -16.22 -7.29 -1.28
N GLN A 128 -17.27 -7.44 -2.06
CA GLN A 128 -18.65 -7.31 -1.60
C GLN A 128 -19.01 -8.36 -0.55
N GLU A 129 -18.63 -9.63 -0.76
CA GLU A 129 -18.87 -10.68 0.23
C GLU A 129 -18.28 -10.33 1.60
N TRP A 130 -17.00 -9.96 1.65
CA TRP A 130 -16.35 -9.62 2.91
C TRP A 130 -16.90 -8.36 3.57
N VAL A 131 -17.17 -7.32 2.79
CA VAL A 131 -17.68 -6.04 3.31
C VAL A 131 -19.13 -6.16 3.77
N MET A 132 -20.02 -6.78 2.97
CA MET A 132 -21.44 -6.87 3.30
C MET A 132 -21.71 -7.81 4.48
N THR A 133 -20.99 -8.93 4.56
CA THR A 133 -21.11 -9.83 5.70
C THR A 133 -20.45 -9.30 6.96
N GLY A 134 -19.42 -8.46 6.80
CA GLY A 134 -18.61 -7.94 7.90
C GLY A 134 -17.98 -9.03 8.76
N ARG A 135 -17.83 -10.26 8.21
CA ARG A 135 -17.25 -11.38 8.96
C ARG A 135 -15.75 -11.28 9.08
N VAL A 136 -15.24 -11.90 10.11
CA VAL A 136 -13.81 -12.13 10.27
C VAL A 136 -13.47 -13.45 9.60
N PHE A 137 -12.35 -13.50 8.91
CA PHE A 137 -11.85 -14.65 8.17
C PHE A 137 -10.38 -14.95 8.50
N ASP A 138 -9.95 -16.16 8.22
CA ASP A 138 -8.60 -16.63 8.52
C ASP A 138 -7.59 -16.34 7.38
N ALA A 139 -6.33 -16.67 7.65
CA ALA A 139 -5.23 -16.48 6.70
C ALA A 139 -5.43 -17.31 5.40
N ALA A 140 -6.00 -18.52 5.52
CA ALA A 140 -6.24 -19.38 4.36
C ALA A 140 -7.29 -18.77 3.43
N GLU A 141 -8.33 -18.17 3.97
CA GLU A 141 -9.33 -17.46 3.19
C GLU A 141 -8.76 -16.17 2.57
N ALA A 142 -7.96 -15.39 3.33
CA ALA A 142 -7.28 -14.22 2.79
C ALA A 142 -6.38 -14.56 1.59
N LEU A 143 -5.69 -15.70 1.63
CA LEU A 143 -4.88 -16.20 0.52
C LEU A 143 -5.74 -16.63 -0.68
N ARG A 144 -6.78 -17.43 -0.44
CA ARG A 144 -7.70 -17.86 -1.52
C ARG A 144 -8.40 -16.70 -2.20
N GLY A 145 -8.75 -15.66 -1.43
CA GLY A 145 -9.38 -14.43 -1.95
C GLY A 145 -8.40 -13.47 -2.64
N GLY A 146 -7.11 -13.79 -2.71
CA GLY A 146 -6.12 -12.95 -3.37
C GLY A 146 -5.72 -11.69 -2.58
N LEU A 147 -6.09 -11.60 -1.29
CA LEU A 147 -5.76 -10.44 -0.45
C LEU A 147 -4.30 -10.45 0.00
N VAL A 148 -3.75 -11.63 0.26
CA VAL A 148 -2.37 -11.80 0.73
C VAL A 148 -1.59 -12.71 -0.22
N ARG A 149 -0.28 -12.49 -0.30
CA ARG A 149 0.63 -13.24 -1.16
C ARG A 149 0.92 -14.64 -0.62
N SER A 150 1.14 -14.75 0.69
CA SER A 150 1.60 -15.99 1.34
C SER A 150 1.26 -16.03 2.82
N ILE A 151 1.19 -17.24 3.35
CA ILE A 151 0.99 -17.53 4.78
C ILE A 151 2.30 -18.08 5.33
N HIS A 152 2.64 -17.65 6.53
CA HIS A 152 3.85 -18.07 7.25
C HIS A 152 3.51 -18.42 8.69
N GLU A 153 4.29 -19.32 9.30
CA GLU A 153 4.21 -19.50 10.74
C GLU A 153 4.63 -18.20 11.46
N PRO A 154 4.16 -17.96 12.69
CA PRO A 154 4.40 -16.69 13.37
C PRO A 154 5.87 -16.25 13.40
N ASP A 155 6.78 -17.20 13.66
CA ASP A 155 8.21 -16.92 13.76
C ASP A 155 8.88 -16.70 12.39
N ASP A 156 8.29 -17.21 11.30
CA ASP A 156 8.82 -17.11 9.94
C ASP A 156 8.30 -15.87 9.18
N LEU A 157 7.27 -15.21 9.68
CA LEU A 157 6.62 -14.09 8.99
C LEU A 157 7.56 -12.91 8.73
N LEU A 158 8.22 -12.41 9.77
CA LEU A 158 9.16 -11.28 9.64
C LEU A 158 10.40 -11.65 8.82
N PRO A 159 11.05 -12.81 9.03
CA PRO A 159 12.10 -13.28 8.14
C PRO A 159 11.70 -13.29 6.67
N ALA A 160 10.50 -13.79 6.34
CA ALA A 160 10.00 -13.81 4.96
C ALA A 160 9.75 -12.40 4.40
N ALA A 161 9.20 -11.49 5.20
CA ALA A 161 8.99 -10.10 4.79
C ALA A 161 10.32 -9.37 4.54
N TYR A 162 11.31 -9.57 5.39
CA TYR A 162 12.65 -9.01 5.19
C TYR A 162 13.38 -9.63 4.01
N ALA A 163 13.21 -10.93 3.76
CA ALA A 163 13.79 -11.58 2.57
C ALA A 163 13.22 -10.96 1.28
N LEU A 164 11.90 -10.71 1.24
CA LEU A 164 11.26 -10.05 0.11
C LEU A 164 11.72 -8.59 -0.06
N ALA A 165 11.86 -7.84 1.03
CA ALA A 165 12.42 -6.50 1.00
C ALA A 165 13.87 -6.51 0.48
N LYS A 166 14.68 -7.45 0.96
CA LYS A 166 16.07 -7.62 0.54
C LYS A 166 16.20 -7.97 -0.94
N GLU A 167 15.32 -8.81 -1.47
CA GLU A 167 15.26 -9.14 -2.91
C GLU A 167 15.11 -7.87 -3.76
N ILE A 168 14.23 -6.94 -3.35
CA ILE A 168 14.06 -5.66 -4.03
C ILE A 168 15.30 -4.78 -3.88
N VAL A 169 15.81 -4.65 -2.65
CA VAL A 169 16.92 -3.74 -2.32
C VAL A 169 18.21 -4.15 -3.00
N ASP A 170 18.51 -5.44 -3.04
CA ASP A 170 19.77 -5.95 -3.58
C ASP A 170 19.80 -5.96 -5.11
N ASN A 171 18.63 -6.11 -5.77
CA ASN A 171 18.59 -6.42 -7.19
C ASN A 171 17.97 -5.32 -8.07
N ALA A 172 17.34 -4.29 -7.48
CA ALA A 172 16.60 -3.30 -8.26
C ALA A 172 17.07 -1.86 -8.01
N ALA A 173 17.12 -1.06 -9.08
CA ALA A 173 17.45 0.36 -9.03
C ALA A 173 16.37 1.15 -8.27
N PRO A 174 16.72 1.97 -7.26
CA PRO A 174 15.76 2.63 -6.39
C PRO A 174 14.78 3.54 -7.12
N VAL A 175 15.26 4.33 -8.05
CA VAL A 175 14.43 5.25 -8.84
C VAL A 175 13.46 4.48 -9.73
N SER A 176 13.92 3.38 -10.34
CA SER A 176 13.06 2.54 -11.18
C SER A 176 11.99 1.83 -10.36
N VAL A 177 12.29 1.38 -9.14
CA VAL A 177 11.31 0.80 -8.20
C VAL A 177 10.25 1.82 -7.82
N ALA A 178 10.65 3.04 -7.47
CA ALA A 178 9.71 4.13 -7.13
C ALA A 178 8.78 4.45 -8.30
N LEU A 179 9.32 4.61 -9.50
CA LEU A 179 8.52 4.86 -10.70
C LEU A 179 7.57 3.70 -11.02
N ALA A 180 8.06 2.46 -11.02
CA ALA A 180 7.25 1.28 -11.29
C ALA A 180 6.09 1.16 -10.29
N ARG A 181 6.35 1.42 -8.99
CA ARG A 181 5.32 1.45 -7.96
C ARG A 181 4.22 2.46 -8.30
N GLN A 182 4.60 3.70 -8.62
CA GLN A 182 3.64 4.77 -8.96
C GLN A 182 2.90 4.46 -10.27
N MET A 183 3.57 3.90 -11.27
CA MET A 183 2.94 3.47 -12.52
C MET A 183 1.85 2.43 -12.27
N MET A 184 2.14 1.38 -11.50
CA MET A 184 1.15 0.35 -11.19
C MET A 184 -0.06 0.91 -10.46
N TRP A 185 0.14 1.72 -9.42
CA TRP A 185 -0.97 2.26 -8.64
C TRP A 185 -1.80 3.29 -9.42
N ARG A 186 -1.17 4.24 -10.10
CA ARG A 186 -1.90 5.31 -10.80
C ARG A 186 -2.66 4.79 -12.03
N MET A 187 -2.09 3.83 -12.75
CA MET A 187 -2.72 3.28 -13.96
C MET A 187 -3.88 2.33 -13.67
N LEU A 188 -4.10 1.88 -12.42
CA LEU A 188 -5.30 1.13 -12.05
C LEU A 188 -6.62 1.90 -12.27
N GLY A 189 -6.58 3.22 -12.30
CA GLY A 189 -7.73 4.08 -12.56
C GLY A 189 -7.83 4.59 -14.00
N ALA A 190 -6.86 4.26 -14.86
CA ALA A 190 -6.83 4.73 -16.24
C ALA A 190 -7.99 4.16 -17.06
N SER A 191 -8.61 4.99 -17.89
CA SER A 191 -9.75 4.61 -18.70
C SER A 191 -9.37 3.81 -19.97
N HIS A 192 -8.12 3.94 -20.41
CA HIS A 192 -7.62 3.30 -21.61
C HIS A 192 -6.11 2.96 -21.49
N PRO A 193 -5.64 1.82 -22.08
CA PRO A 193 -4.21 1.46 -22.07
C PRO A 193 -3.28 2.53 -22.68
N MET A 194 -3.80 3.43 -23.50
CA MET A 194 -3.01 4.53 -24.07
C MET A 194 -2.50 5.49 -23.00
N ASP A 195 -3.22 5.64 -21.87
CA ASP A 195 -2.77 6.47 -20.75
C ASP A 195 -1.50 5.86 -20.12
N ALA A 196 -1.50 4.54 -19.91
CA ALA A 196 -0.30 3.81 -19.49
C ALA A 196 0.81 3.91 -20.54
N HIS A 197 0.51 3.74 -21.83
CA HIS A 197 1.51 3.81 -22.90
C HIS A 197 2.24 5.16 -22.95
N ARG A 198 1.54 6.27 -22.67
CA ARG A 198 2.16 7.60 -22.61
C ARG A 198 3.16 7.70 -21.44
N VAL A 199 2.77 7.19 -20.27
CA VAL A 199 3.63 7.17 -19.07
C VAL A 199 4.82 6.23 -19.28
N ASP A 200 4.59 5.02 -19.78
CA ASP A 200 5.62 4.02 -20.08
C ASP A 200 6.66 4.56 -21.06
N SER A 201 6.19 5.18 -22.17
CA SER A 201 7.07 5.75 -23.21
C SER A 201 7.94 6.87 -22.65
N ARG A 202 7.37 7.74 -21.80
CA ARG A 202 8.12 8.80 -21.12
C ARG A 202 9.12 8.23 -20.13
N GLY A 203 8.67 7.27 -19.33
CA GLY A 203 9.51 6.59 -18.33
C GLY A 203 10.71 5.88 -18.98
N ILE A 204 10.49 5.04 -19.99
CA ILE A 204 11.59 4.32 -20.66
C ILE A 204 12.56 5.27 -21.38
N GLN A 205 12.07 6.35 -21.98
CA GLN A 205 12.91 7.32 -22.66
C GLN A 205 13.81 8.09 -21.69
N ILE A 206 13.27 8.52 -20.55
CA ILE A 206 14.04 9.26 -19.54
C ILE A 206 15.02 8.32 -18.83
N ARG A 207 14.53 7.17 -18.36
CA ARG A 207 15.38 6.20 -17.65
C ARG A 207 16.46 5.60 -18.54
N GLY A 208 16.19 5.42 -19.82
CA GLY A 208 17.18 4.91 -20.79
C GLY A 208 18.48 5.73 -20.89
N ARG A 209 18.49 6.97 -20.37
CA ARG A 209 19.66 7.84 -20.31
C ARG A 209 20.32 7.90 -18.94
N SER A 210 19.78 7.20 -17.95
CA SER A 210 20.24 7.24 -16.55
C SER A 210 21.52 6.43 -16.35
N LYS A 211 22.26 6.75 -15.29
CA LYS A 211 23.46 5.99 -14.89
C LYS A 211 23.08 4.58 -14.44
N ASP A 212 21.95 4.43 -13.75
CA ASP A 212 21.49 3.15 -13.24
C ASP A 212 21.11 2.19 -14.38
N VAL A 213 20.57 2.69 -15.51
CA VAL A 213 20.33 1.83 -16.69
C VAL A 213 21.65 1.34 -17.30
N GLN A 214 22.66 2.22 -17.41
CA GLN A 214 23.99 1.82 -17.90
C GLN A 214 24.60 0.75 -16.99
N GLU A 215 24.55 0.96 -15.69
CA GLU A 215 25.04 -0.01 -14.70
C GLU A 215 24.26 -1.33 -14.78
N GLY A 216 22.94 -1.27 -14.84
CA GLY A 216 22.08 -2.47 -14.94
C GLY A 216 22.37 -3.32 -16.17
N VAL A 217 22.62 -2.69 -17.32
CA VAL A 217 23.00 -3.39 -18.55
C VAL A 217 24.41 -3.96 -18.46
N MET A 218 25.38 -3.15 -18.00
CA MET A 218 26.79 -3.58 -17.95
C MET A 218 27.01 -4.67 -16.91
N SER A 219 26.44 -4.55 -15.72
CA SER A 219 26.54 -5.59 -14.68
C SER A 219 25.97 -6.93 -15.13
N PHE A 220 24.84 -6.90 -15.89
CA PHE A 220 24.25 -8.10 -16.47
C PHE A 220 25.18 -8.77 -17.50
N LEU A 221 25.76 -7.99 -18.42
CA LEU A 221 26.68 -8.51 -19.43
C LEU A 221 27.97 -9.05 -18.79
N GLU A 222 28.46 -8.40 -17.75
CA GLU A 222 29.67 -8.78 -17.02
C GLU A 222 29.42 -9.87 -15.97
N LYS A 223 28.14 -10.29 -15.75
CA LYS A 223 27.72 -11.31 -14.77
C LYS A 223 28.17 -10.97 -13.34
N ARG A 224 28.08 -9.74 -12.95
CA ARG A 224 28.34 -9.23 -11.59
C ARG A 224 27.10 -8.58 -10.97
N PRO A 225 27.05 -8.42 -9.65
CA PRO A 225 26.02 -7.62 -8.99
C PRO A 225 26.03 -6.18 -9.51
N ALA A 226 24.85 -5.59 -9.68
CA ALA A 226 24.70 -4.17 -10.01
C ALA A 226 24.94 -3.28 -8.79
N VAL A 227 25.51 -2.09 -9.00
CA VAL A 227 25.70 -1.06 -7.98
C VAL A 227 24.98 0.21 -8.43
N PHE A 228 23.71 0.33 -8.08
CA PHE A 228 22.89 1.47 -8.42
C PHE A 228 23.20 2.67 -7.50
N THR A 229 23.38 3.84 -8.10
CA THR A 229 23.85 5.05 -7.40
C THR A 229 22.85 6.19 -7.40
N GLU A 230 21.82 6.15 -8.24
CA GLU A 230 20.80 7.18 -8.29
C GLU A 230 19.87 7.13 -7.05
N ARG A 231 19.40 8.29 -6.64
CA ARG A 231 18.65 8.51 -5.41
C ARG A 231 17.22 8.93 -5.71
N VAL A 232 16.27 8.41 -4.96
CA VAL A 232 14.85 8.77 -5.12
C VAL A 232 14.61 10.24 -4.81
N THR A 233 15.33 10.82 -3.86
CA THR A 233 15.14 12.23 -3.45
C THR A 233 15.62 13.24 -4.47
N THR A 234 16.61 12.89 -5.32
CA THR A 234 17.26 13.84 -6.24
C THR A 234 17.12 13.48 -7.71
N ASP A 235 16.96 12.18 -8.03
CA ASP A 235 17.03 11.68 -9.39
C ASP A 235 15.69 11.11 -9.91
N LEU A 236 14.60 11.25 -9.12
CA LEU A 236 13.26 10.81 -9.51
C LEU A 236 12.67 11.79 -10.54
N PRO A 237 12.50 11.39 -11.81
CA PRO A 237 11.92 12.26 -12.80
C PRO A 237 10.39 12.30 -12.70
N ASP A 238 9.80 13.40 -13.12
CA ASP A 238 8.36 13.45 -13.35
C ASP A 238 8.01 12.79 -14.69
N ILE A 239 7.37 11.63 -14.60
CA ILE A 239 6.83 10.92 -15.77
C ILE A 239 5.31 11.06 -15.88
N PHE A 240 4.67 11.80 -14.97
CA PHE A 240 3.24 12.01 -14.87
C PHE A 240 2.83 13.50 -14.95
N PRO A 241 3.29 14.29 -15.91
CA PRO A 241 3.08 15.74 -15.93
C PRO A 241 1.60 16.15 -16.06
N GLU A 242 0.73 15.21 -16.45
CA GLU A 242 -0.71 15.43 -16.60
C GLU A 242 -1.49 14.90 -15.38
N TRP A 243 -0.79 14.40 -14.34
CA TRP A 243 -1.43 13.89 -13.14
C TRP A 243 -1.73 15.04 -12.18
N GLU A 244 -3.02 15.27 -12.00
CA GLU A 244 -3.50 16.19 -10.96
C GLU A 244 -3.97 15.38 -9.75
N GLU A 245 -3.49 15.75 -8.57
CA GLU A 245 -3.98 15.17 -7.32
C GLU A 245 -5.36 15.74 -6.99
N PRO A 246 -6.39 14.90 -6.89
CA PRO A 246 -7.70 15.38 -6.49
C PRO A 246 -7.67 16.01 -5.10
N GLU A 247 -8.27 17.19 -4.97
CA GLU A 247 -8.48 17.81 -3.67
C GLU A 247 -9.65 17.14 -2.94
N PHE A 248 -9.62 17.22 -1.61
CA PHE A 248 -10.72 16.66 -0.81
C PHE A 248 -11.97 17.54 -0.89
N PHE A 249 -11.79 18.84 -0.86
CA PHE A 249 -12.75 19.93 -1.19
C PHE A 249 -11.99 21.22 -1.51
#